data_dc9643eb95c52e8c1faecd38c72e5acc
#
_entry.id   dc9643eb95c52e8c1faecd38c72e5acc
#
_cell.length_a   1.000
_cell.length_b   1.000
_cell.length_c   1.000
_cell.angle_alpha   90.00
_cell.angle_beta   90.00
_cell.angle_gamma   90.00
#
_symmetry.space_group_name_H-M   'P 1'
#
loop_
_entity.id
_entity.type
_entity.pdbx_description
1 polymer ?
#
loop_
_entity_poly.entity_id
_entity_poly.type
_entity_poly.pdbx_seq_one_letter_code
_entity_poly.pdbx_strand_id
1 'polypeptide(L)' 'MQAPKLNVSLDKTVPITCEKCDNQTFSEAVILRKVSRFLTGQPQDGLVPIPVFSCTACGHVNNEFLPAELKTEE' A
#
# COMPACT_ATOMS: atom_id res chain seq x y z
N MET A 1 -18.44 2.70 -2.68
CA MET A 1 -17.61 1.86 -3.40
C MET A 1 -17.88 0.39 -3.20
N GLN A 2 -17.77 -0.36 -4.21
CA GLN A 2 -18.16 -1.68 -4.15
C GLN A 2 -16.99 -2.61 -4.20
N ALA A 3 -16.95 -3.59 -3.35
CA ALA A 3 -15.85 -4.53 -3.33
C ALA A 3 -15.90 -5.37 -4.58
N PRO A 4 -14.76 -5.81 -5.08
CA PRO A 4 -14.77 -6.67 -6.24
C PRO A 4 -15.42 -7.99 -5.92
N LYS A 5 -16.03 -8.59 -6.91
CA LYS A 5 -16.67 -9.84 -6.72
C LYS A 5 -15.60 -10.92 -6.64
N LEU A 6 -15.65 -11.73 -5.61
CA LEU A 6 -14.69 -12.79 -5.41
C LEU A 6 -15.28 -14.12 -5.79
N ASN A 7 -14.45 -14.96 -6.38
CA ASN A 7 -14.89 -16.30 -6.74
C ASN A 7 -14.53 -17.34 -5.70
N VAL A 8 -14.01 -16.93 -4.56
CA VAL A 8 -13.66 -17.84 -3.48
C VAL A 8 -14.37 -17.39 -2.21
N SER A 9 -14.66 -18.34 -1.35
CA SER A 9 -15.22 -17.97 -0.06
C SER A 9 -14.13 -17.47 0.85
N LEU A 10 -14.54 -16.69 1.84
CA LEU A 10 -13.57 -16.11 2.75
C LEU A 10 -12.84 -17.14 3.57
N ASP A 11 -13.44 -18.30 3.79
CA ASP A 11 -12.75 -19.33 4.54
C ASP A 11 -11.61 -19.98 3.75
N LYS A 12 -11.49 -19.65 2.47
CA LYS A 12 -10.36 -20.11 1.67
C LYS A 12 -9.24 -19.08 1.62
N THR A 13 -9.39 -17.98 2.33
CA THR A 13 -8.40 -16.93 2.33
C THR A 13 -7.65 -16.93 3.64
N VAL A 14 -6.58 -16.16 3.68
CA VAL A 14 -5.72 -16.09 4.85
C VAL A 14 -5.77 -14.67 5.39
N PRO A 15 -5.97 -14.49 6.69
CA PRO A 15 -5.98 -13.14 7.23
C PRO A 15 -4.59 -12.52 7.21
N ILE A 16 -4.57 -11.20 7.08
CA ILE A 16 -3.34 -10.44 7.12
C ILE A 16 -3.31 -9.65 8.41
N THR A 17 -2.19 -9.69 9.09
CA THR A 17 -2.02 -8.93 10.31
C THR A 17 -0.90 -7.94 10.14
N CYS A 18 -0.95 -6.88 10.95
CA CYS A 18 0.09 -5.87 10.94
C CYS A 18 1.41 -6.48 11.39
N GLU A 19 2.47 -6.16 10.66
CA GLU A 19 3.79 -6.70 10.97
C GLU A 19 4.34 -6.14 12.28
N LYS A 20 3.79 -5.03 12.75
CA LYS A 20 4.29 -4.39 13.95
C LYS A 20 3.46 -4.66 15.18
N CYS A 21 2.14 -4.63 15.07
CA CYS A 21 1.28 -4.72 16.24
C CYS A 21 0.26 -5.83 16.16
N ASP A 22 0.26 -6.61 15.09
CA ASP A 22 -0.64 -7.75 14.93
C ASP A 22 -2.11 -7.38 14.80
N ASN A 23 -2.40 -6.10 14.58
CA ASN A 23 -3.77 -5.68 14.32
C ASN A 23 -4.23 -6.27 13.00
N GLN A 24 -5.53 -6.52 12.89
CA GLN A 24 -6.06 -7.20 11.72
C GLN A 24 -6.86 -6.29 10.80
N THR A 25 -6.96 -5.01 11.11
CA THR A 25 -7.72 -4.11 10.29
C THR A 25 -6.83 -3.03 9.72
N PHE A 26 -7.15 -2.62 8.50
CA PHE A 26 -6.35 -1.66 7.76
C PHE A 26 -7.26 -0.64 7.10
N SER A 27 -6.73 0.52 6.82
CA SER A 27 -7.45 1.55 6.09
C SER A 27 -6.64 1.93 4.86
N GLU A 28 -7.34 2.49 3.88
CA GLU A 28 -6.67 2.91 2.66
C GLU A 28 -5.84 4.14 2.92
N ALA A 29 -4.66 4.18 2.32
CA ALA A 29 -3.76 5.31 2.42
C ALA A 29 -3.02 5.45 1.10
N VAL A 30 -2.42 6.60 0.88
CA VAL A 30 -1.69 6.84 -0.36
C VAL A 30 -0.31 7.34 0.00
N ILE A 31 0.70 6.66 -0.52
CA ILE A 31 2.06 7.11 -0.40
C ILE A 31 2.36 8.00 -1.60
N LEU A 32 2.90 9.18 -1.35
CA LEU A 32 3.25 10.09 -2.44
C LEU A 32 4.75 10.06 -2.62
N ARG A 33 5.16 9.80 -3.84
CA ARG A 33 6.57 9.83 -4.21
C ARG A 33 6.77 10.97 -5.18
N LYS A 34 7.90 11.64 -5.06
CA LYS A 34 8.22 12.75 -5.94
C LYS A 34 9.16 12.26 -7.03
N VAL A 35 8.85 12.62 -8.27
CA VAL A 35 9.72 12.29 -9.38
C VAL A 35 10.29 13.59 -9.93
N SER A 36 11.61 13.58 -10.17
CA SER A 36 12.32 14.77 -10.61
C SER A 36 11.86 15.18 -12.01
N ARG A 37 11.72 16.48 -12.19
CA ARG A 37 11.38 17.01 -13.52
C ARG A 37 12.44 16.71 -14.53
N PHE A 38 13.66 16.47 -14.08
CA PHE A 38 14.74 16.14 -15.01
C PHE A 38 14.59 14.76 -15.60
N LEU A 39 13.85 13.88 -14.90
CA LEU A 39 13.60 12.54 -15.41
C LEU A 39 12.37 12.49 -16.31
N THR A 40 11.42 13.38 -16.07
CA THR A 40 10.16 13.34 -16.83
C THR A 40 10.13 14.34 -17.96
N GLY A 41 11.00 15.34 -17.94
CA GLY A 41 10.96 16.39 -18.95
C GLY A 41 9.86 17.40 -18.72
N GLN A 42 9.25 17.40 -17.56
CA GLN A 42 8.17 18.32 -17.23
C GLN A 42 8.73 19.60 -16.64
N PRO A 43 7.92 20.69 -16.63
CA PRO A 43 8.38 21.96 -16.06
C PRO A 43 8.53 21.91 -14.55
N GLN A 44 7.89 20.98 -13.89
CA GLN A 44 8.02 20.85 -12.45
C GLN A 44 8.08 19.40 -12.06
N ASP A 45 8.54 19.15 -10.83
CA ASP A 45 8.56 17.80 -10.29
C ASP A 45 7.15 17.26 -10.22
N GLY A 46 7.01 15.97 -10.42
CA GLY A 46 5.72 15.33 -10.37
C GLY A 46 5.53 14.53 -9.10
N LEU A 47 4.30 14.16 -8.83
CA LEU A 47 3.96 13.31 -7.71
C LEU A 47 3.36 12.01 -8.22
N VAL A 48 3.80 10.92 -7.63
CA VAL A 48 3.29 9.59 -8.00
C VAL A 48 2.53 9.04 -6.81
N PRO A 49 1.21 8.90 -6.90
CA PRO A 49 0.44 8.34 -5.79
C PRO A 49 0.47 6.82 -5.86
N ILE A 50 0.69 6.19 -4.71
CA ILE A 50 0.74 4.74 -4.62
C ILE A 50 -0.26 4.32 -3.55
N PRO A 51 -1.38 3.70 -3.94
CA PRO A 51 -2.37 3.30 -2.96
C PRO A 51 -1.87 2.09 -2.15
N VAL A 52 -2.01 2.16 -0.86
CA VAL A 52 -1.62 1.09 0.04
C VAL A 52 -2.63 1.02 1.18
N PHE A 53 -2.44 0.04 2.06
CA PHE A 53 -3.22 -0.06 3.27
C PHE A 53 -2.33 0.15 4.46
N SER A 54 -2.81 0.89 5.44
CA SER A 54 -2.06 1.11 6.67
C SER A 54 -2.86 0.58 7.84
N CYS A 55 -2.15 0.11 8.85
CA CYS A 55 -2.77 -0.43 10.04
C CYS A 55 -3.59 0.65 10.75
N THR A 56 -4.80 0.33 11.14
CA THR A 56 -5.65 1.32 11.80
C THR A 56 -5.22 1.59 13.23
N ALA A 57 -4.40 0.73 13.82
CA ALA A 57 -3.96 0.89 15.19
C ALA A 57 -2.65 1.64 15.29
N CYS A 58 -1.66 1.31 14.46
CA CYS A 58 -0.35 1.91 14.59
C CYS A 58 0.11 2.67 13.34
N GLY A 59 -0.62 2.56 12.25
CA GLY A 59 -0.29 3.29 11.03
C GLY A 59 0.78 2.63 10.16
N HIS A 60 1.27 1.46 10.57
CA HIS A 60 2.30 0.79 9.81
C HIS A 60 1.75 0.25 8.49
N VAL A 61 2.57 0.30 7.45
CA VAL A 61 2.23 -0.28 6.15
C VAL A 61 3.06 -1.53 5.99
N ASN A 62 2.38 -2.68 5.89
CA ASN A 62 3.10 -3.94 5.74
C ASN A 62 3.91 -3.93 4.46
N ASN A 63 5.04 -4.60 4.51
CA ASN A 63 5.91 -4.65 3.35
C ASN A 63 5.23 -5.27 2.13
N GLU A 64 4.33 -6.22 2.36
CA GLU A 64 3.65 -6.88 1.25
C GLU A 64 2.68 -5.97 0.52
N PHE A 65 2.32 -4.82 1.09
CA PHE A 65 1.44 -3.87 0.43
C PHE A 65 2.18 -2.93 -0.49
N LEU A 66 3.49 -2.95 -0.43
CA LEU A 66 4.29 -2.03 -1.21
C LEU A 66 4.61 -2.62 -2.58
N PRO A 67 4.68 -1.78 -3.63
CA PRO A 67 5.15 -2.28 -4.91
C PRO A 67 6.61 -2.71 -4.80
N ALA A 68 7.03 -3.53 -5.75
CA ALA A 68 8.37 -4.11 -5.68
C ALA A 68 9.45 -3.04 -5.54
N GLU A 69 9.26 -1.90 -6.19
CA GLU A 69 10.25 -0.84 -6.17
C GLU A 69 10.42 -0.19 -4.82
N LEU A 70 9.42 -0.33 -3.94
CA LEU A 70 9.46 0.29 -2.63
C LEU A 70 9.63 -0.69 -1.50
N LYS A 71 9.70 -1.98 -1.80
CA LYS A 71 9.87 -2.96 -0.75
C LYS A 71 11.25 -2.86 -0.14
N THR A 72 11.28 -3.02 1.17
CA THR A 72 12.54 -2.99 1.89
C THR A 72 13.32 -4.25 1.61
N GLU A 73 14.61 -4.10 1.34
CA GLU A 73 15.45 -5.27 1.15
C GLU A 73 15.93 -5.77 2.49
N GLU A 74 15.88 -7.06 2.69
CA GLU A 74 16.32 -7.62 3.97
C GLU A 74 17.50 -8.52 3.83
#